data_6804901bdc50d5fb86bc8891b139bdb8
#
_entry.id   6804901bdc50d5fb86bc8891b139bdb8
#
_cell.length_a   1.000
_cell.length_b   1.000
_cell.length_c   1.000
_cell.angle_alpha   90.00
_cell.angle_beta   90.00
_cell.angle_gamma   90.00
#
_symmetry.space_group_name_H-M   'P 1'
#
loop_
_entity.id
_entity.type
_entity.pdbx_description
1 polymer ?
#
loop_
_entity_poly.entity_id
_entity_poly.type
_entity_poly.pdbx_seq_one_letter_code
_entity_poly.pdbx_strand_id
1 'polypeptide(L)'
;MKILIVCSKNSGRIAPFITDQVEALRNSGVVCEYFTIEGKGVGGYLQHRRPLLRKIIDFNPDIIHAHYGLSGLLANTQWKVPVVTTYHGSDINEAMVFPFSWVSIKLSRFNIFVSQKNREKAKAVEKANAALIPCGVDTGLFRPMDKSEARKELSLDQTAKYVLFAGAFDNRVKNPELAKAAVAKTEGVRLLELKGYTRQQVALLMNAVDACLMTSFSEGSPQFIKEALACNCPVVSVDVGDVKEMILDVAGCKLVSYDEQIITDELEKILITGNRCNGKFKIEQKKMESYKVANQLIEIYGQICNEKK
;
A
#
# COMPACT_ATOMS: atom_id res chain seq x y z
N MET A 1 -1.80 -23.95 -8.68
CA MET A 1 -0.52 -23.26 -8.47
C MET A 1 -0.34 -22.95 -7.00
N LYS A 2 0.83 -23.25 -6.43
CA LYS A 2 1.18 -23.03 -5.02
C LYS A 2 2.19 -21.89 -4.88
N ILE A 3 1.86 -20.89 -4.11
CA ILE A 3 2.71 -19.70 -3.90
C ILE A 3 3.08 -19.59 -2.43
N LEU A 4 4.38 -19.52 -2.11
CA LEU A 4 4.87 -19.24 -0.77
C LEU A 4 5.12 -17.73 -0.66
N ILE A 5 4.33 -17.07 0.18
CA ILE A 5 4.44 -15.63 0.47
C ILE A 5 5.47 -15.42 1.58
N VAL A 6 6.57 -14.74 1.26
CA VAL A 6 7.64 -14.44 2.22
C VAL A 6 7.59 -12.95 2.58
N CYS A 7 7.26 -12.64 3.82
CA CYS A 7 7.10 -11.25 4.27
C CYS A 7 7.49 -11.06 5.75
N SER A 8 7.74 -9.81 6.13
CA SER A 8 8.04 -9.44 7.51
C SER A 8 6.79 -9.35 8.37
N LYS A 9 6.94 -9.70 9.65
CA LYS A 9 5.96 -9.50 10.73
C LYS A 9 6.54 -8.63 11.86
N ASN A 10 7.57 -7.84 11.59
CA ASN A 10 8.29 -7.03 12.59
C ASN A 10 7.41 -5.98 13.31
N SER A 11 6.29 -5.58 12.72
CA SER A 11 5.29 -4.70 13.35
C SER A 11 4.23 -5.46 14.18
N GLY A 12 4.46 -6.75 14.48
CA GLY A 12 3.51 -7.61 15.18
C GLY A 12 2.42 -8.23 14.28
N ARG A 13 2.29 -7.76 13.03
CA ARG A 13 1.32 -8.27 12.03
C ARG A 13 1.88 -8.18 10.61
N ILE A 14 1.30 -8.95 9.71
CA ILE A 14 1.54 -8.81 8.27
C ILE A 14 0.89 -7.49 7.81
N ALA A 15 1.55 -6.77 6.91
CA ALA A 15 1.01 -5.54 6.37
C ALA A 15 -0.34 -5.80 5.64
N PRO A 16 -1.39 -4.99 5.88
CA PRO A 16 -2.73 -5.25 5.35
C PRO A 16 -2.80 -5.42 3.83
N PHE A 17 -2.05 -4.65 3.06
CA PHE A 17 -2.02 -4.79 1.60
C PHE A 17 -1.44 -6.13 1.12
N ILE A 18 -0.60 -6.80 1.92
CA ILE A 18 -0.10 -8.16 1.61
C ILE A 18 -1.22 -9.18 1.87
N THR A 19 -1.95 -9.03 2.98
CA THR A 19 -3.07 -9.94 3.28
C THR A 19 -4.18 -9.78 2.26
N ASP A 20 -4.53 -8.57 1.87
CA ASP A 20 -5.55 -8.28 0.85
C ASP A 20 -5.14 -8.87 -0.52
N GLN A 21 -3.85 -8.75 -0.91
CA GLN A 21 -3.32 -9.36 -2.14
C GLN A 21 -3.40 -10.89 -2.11
N VAL A 22 -3.03 -11.50 -0.98
CA VAL A 22 -3.08 -12.96 -0.83
C VAL A 22 -4.52 -13.47 -0.84
N GLU A 23 -5.45 -12.74 -0.24
CA GLU A 23 -6.87 -13.08 -0.30
C GLU A 23 -7.41 -13.01 -1.73
N ALA A 24 -7.07 -11.97 -2.48
CA ALA A 24 -7.43 -11.86 -3.89
C ALA A 24 -6.85 -13.01 -4.73
N LEU A 25 -5.61 -13.43 -4.48
CA LEU A 25 -4.99 -14.59 -5.14
C LEU A 25 -5.73 -15.90 -4.79
N ARG A 26 -6.09 -16.10 -3.53
CA ARG A 26 -6.85 -17.28 -3.07
C ARG A 26 -8.23 -17.34 -3.71
N ASN A 27 -8.93 -16.20 -3.77
CA ASN A 27 -10.23 -16.08 -4.43
C ASN A 27 -10.14 -16.37 -5.94
N SER A 28 -8.95 -16.22 -6.54
CA SER A 28 -8.65 -16.59 -7.92
C SER A 28 -8.10 -18.03 -8.08
N GLY A 29 -8.23 -18.88 -7.05
CA GLY A 29 -7.86 -20.31 -7.09
C GLY A 29 -6.38 -20.62 -6.87
N VAL A 30 -5.59 -19.66 -6.39
CA VAL A 30 -4.16 -19.87 -6.05
C VAL A 30 -4.04 -20.36 -4.62
N VAL A 31 -3.28 -21.44 -4.39
CA VAL A 31 -2.98 -21.92 -3.06
C VAL A 31 -1.82 -21.14 -2.48
N CYS A 32 -2.06 -20.34 -1.44
CA CYS A 32 -1.07 -19.50 -0.81
C CYS A 32 -0.80 -19.88 0.64
N GLU A 33 0.48 -19.99 1.03
CA GLU A 33 0.91 -20.07 2.41
C GLU A 33 1.88 -18.96 2.76
N TYR A 34 1.94 -18.59 4.04
CA TYR A 34 2.86 -17.58 4.53
C TYR A 34 4.11 -18.19 5.14
N PHE A 35 5.23 -17.52 4.92
CA PHE A 35 6.44 -17.60 5.72
C PHE A 35 6.77 -16.22 6.25
N THR A 36 6.59 -16.01 7.55
CA THR A 36 6.79 -14.72 8.19
C THR A 36 8.16 -14.61 8.84
N ILE A 37 8.75 -13.42 8.76
CA ILE A 37 10.08 -13.12 9.29
C ILE A 37 9.93 -12.15 10.47
N GLU A 38 10.53 -12.49 11.59
CA GLU A 38 10.69 -11.62 12.76
C GLU A 38 12.18 -11.44 13.02
N GLY A 39 12.69 -10.24 12.76
CA GLY A 39 14.10 -9.91 12.92
C GLY A 39 14.47 -8.61 12.24
N LYS A 40 15.50 -7.92 12.78
CA LYS A 40 15.95 -6.63 12.27
C LYS A 40 17.22 -6.77 11.44
N GLY A 41 17.31 -5.96 10.38
CA GLY A 41 18.47 -5.92 9.50
C GLY A 41 18.75 -7.25 8.79
N VAL A 42 19.84 -7.32 8.04
CA VAL A 42 20.19 -8.48 7.19
C VAL A 42 20.41 -9.75 8.03
N GLY A 43 21.11 -9.65 9.14
CA GLY A 43 21.37 -10.80 10.02
C GLY A 43 20.06 -11.40 10.58
N GLY A 44 19.12 -10.53 11.03
CA GLY A 44 17.81 -10.95 11.53
C GLY A 44 16.97 -11.65 10.45
N TYR A 45 17.15 -11.32 9.17
CA TYR A 45 16.47 -12.03 8.08
C TYR A 45 17.19 -13.34 7.72
N LEU A 46 18.52 -13.34 7.57
CA LEU A 46 19.27 -14.50 7.13
C LEU A 46 19.24 -15.68 8.13
N GLN A 47 19.07 -15.44 9.43
CA GLN A 47 18.83 -16.51 10.41
C GLN A 47 17.63 -17.39 10.08
N HIS A 48 16.64 -16.88 9.31
CA HIS A 48 15.46 -17.63 8.90
C HIS A 48 15.72 -18.53 7.67
N ARG A 49 16.96 -18.61 7.15
CA ARG A 49 17.26 -19.41 5.96
C ARG A 49 16.93 -20.90 6.14
N ARG A 50 17.35 -21.50 7.26
CA ARG A 50 17.05 -22.92 7.53
C ARG A 50 15.54 -23.19 7.70
N PRO A 51 14.78 -22.41 8.49
CA PRO A 51 13.33 -22.49 8.55
C PRO A 51 12.65 -22.34 7.19
N LEU A 52 13.08 -21.39 6.35
CA LEU A 52 12.55 -21.19 5.01
C LEU A 52 12.76 -22.43 4.13
N LEU A 53 13.95 -23.03 4.15
CA LEU A 53 14.25 -24.24 3.38
C LEU A 53 13.34 -25.42 3.79
N ARG A 54 13.09 -25.61 5.09
CA ARG A 54 12.12 -26.61 5.57
C ARG A 54 10.73 -26.33 5.05
N LYS A 55 10.26 -25.07 5.17
CA LYS A 55 8.94 -24.66 4.66
C LYS A 55 8.79 -24.88 3.15
N ILE A 56 9.84 -24.66 2.36
CA ILE A 56 9.85 -24.94 0.92
C ILE A 56 9.70 -26.44 0.65
N ILE A 57 10.37 -27.30 1.41
CA ILE A 57 10.27 -28.77 1.26
C ILE A 57 8.85 -29.21 1.61
N ASP A 58 8.30 -28.76 2.74
CA ASP A 58 7.02 -29.19 3.26
C ASP A 58 5.84 -28.74 2.38
N PHE A 59 5.85 -27.48 1.94
CA PHE A 59 4.79 -26.92 1.13
C PHE A 59 4.93 -27.23 -0.37
N ASN A 60 6.16 -27.41 -0.85
CA ASN A 60 6.51 -27.62 -2.26
C ASN A 60 5.88 -26.55 -3.18
N PRO A 61 6.24 -25.27 -3.04
CA PRO A 61 5.69 -24.19 -3.84
C PRO A 61 6.21 -24.18 -5.27
N ASP A 62 5.37 -23.75 -6.21
CA ASP A 62 5.78 -23.48 -7.61
C ASP A 62 6.63 -22.21 -7.70
N ILE A 63 6.28 -21.19 -6.87
CA ILE A 63 6.93 -19.87 -6.81
C ILE A 63 7.01 -19.39 -5.36
N ILE A 64 8.06 -18.66 -5.03
CA ILE A 64 8.15 -17.84 -3.82
C ILE A 64 7.88 -16.40 -4.22
N HIS A 65 6.87 -15.77 -3.61
CA HIS A 65 6.63 -14.35 -3.75
C HIS A 65 7.06 -13.62 -2.49
N ALA A 66 8.15 -12.88 -2.56
CA ALA A 66 8.70 -12.12 -1.45
C ALA A 66 8.25 -10.66 -1.50
N HIS A 67 7.90 -10.11 -0.35
CA HIS A 67 7.58 -8.69 -0.19
C HIS A 67 8.70 -7.98 0.55
N TYR A 68 9.19 -6.88 -0.02
CA TYR A 68 10.38 -6.11 0.34
C TYR A 68 11.72 -6.77 0.02
N GLY A 69 12.73 -5.95 -0.23
CA GLY A 69 14.04 -6.37 -0.70
C GLY A 69 14.78 -7.32 0.23
N LEU A 70 14.69 -7.17 1.56
CA LEU A 70 15.32 -8.09 2.52
C LEU A 70 14.65 -9.47 2.53
N SER A 71 13.33 -9.52 2.39
CA SER A 71 12.60 -10.79 2.21
C SER A 71 12.98 -11.48 0.89
N GLY A 72 13.12 -10.67 -0.18
CA GLY A 72 13.60 -11.13 -1.47
C GLY A 72 15.03 -11.67 -1.40
N LEU A 73 15.92 -10.97 -0.68
CA LEU A 73 17.30 -11.43 -0.47
C LEU A 73 17.31 -12.79 0.25
N LEU A 74 16.55 -12.94 1.34
CA LEU A 74 16.42 -14.22 2.04
C LEU A 74 15.86 -15.30 1.11
N ALA A 75 14.78 -15.01 0.39
CA ALA A 75 14.15 -15.96 -0.54
C ALA A 75 15.13 -16.44 -1.62
N ASN A 76 16.00 -15.58 -2.12
CA ASN A 76 17.01 -15.90 -3.11
C ASN A 76 18.24 -16.65 -2.56
N THR A 77 18.34 -16.95 -1.26
CA THR A 77 19.39 -17.83 -0.72
C THR A 77 19.21 -19.31 -1.06
N GLN A 78 18.13 -19.68 -1.69
CA GLN A 78 17.86 -20.99 -2.28
C GLN A 78 17.72 -20.86 -3.80
N TRP A 79 17.98 -21.92 -4.53
CA TRP A 79 18.08 -21.92 -6.00
C TRP A 79 17.06 -22.84 -6.68
N LYS A 80 16.21 -23.54 -5.91
CA LYS A 80 15.28 -24.56 -6.41
C LYS A 80 13.97 -23.98 -6.95
N VAL A 81 13.45 -22.97 -6.27
CA VAL A 81 12.15 -22.36 -6.57
C VAL A 81 12.37 -20.93 -7.05
N PRO A 82 11.78 -20.51 -8.20
CA PRO A 82 11.90 -19.14 -8.67
C PRO A 82 11.31 -18.14 -7.68
N VAL A 83 11.96 -16.98 -7.56
CA VAL A 83 11.55 -15.91 -6.65
C VAL A 83 11.02 -14.73 -7.44
N VAL A 84 9.81 -14.29 -7.11
CA VAL A 84 9.25 -13.00 -7.49
C VAL A 84 9.39 -12.08 -6.29
N THR A 85 9.88 -10.86 -6.47
CA THR A 85 10.01 -9.89 -5.36
C THR A 85 9.25 -8.62 -5.68
N THR A 86 8.35 -8.19 -4.77
CA THR A 86 7.67 -6.90 -4.82
C THR A 86 8.34 -5.90 -3.88
N TYR A 87 8.69 -4.72 -4.42
CA TYR A 87 9.34 -3.61 -3.71
C TYR A 87 8.32 -2.52 -3.42
N HIS A 88 8.22 -2.11 -2.14
CA HIS A 88 7.13 -1.27 -1.63
C HIS A 88 7.49 0.20 -1.35
N GLY A 89 8.76 0.57 -1.47
CA GLY A 89 9.20 1.96 -1.36
C GLY A 89 10.28 2.17 -0.29
N SER A 90 10.06 1.85 0.98
CA SER A 90 11.09 1.99 2.01
C SER A 90 12.36 1.21 1.66
N ASP A 91 12.20 0.01 1.14
CA ASP A 91 13.27 -0.87 0.66
C ASP A 91 14.06 -0.32 -0.55
N ILE A 92 13.51 0.64 -1.27
CA ILE A 92 14.18 1.34 -2.39
C ILE A 92 14.65 2.74 -1.97
N ASN A 93 13.89 3.39 -1.06
CA ASN A 93 14.12 4.79 -0.70
C ASN A 93 15.13 4.97 0.44
N GLU A 94 15.25 4.00 1.34
CA GLU A 94 16.18 4.04 2.46
C GLU A 94 17.60 3.63 2.01
N ALA A 95 18.57 4.55 2.12
CA ALA A 95 19.94 4.36 1.65
C ALA A 95 20.63 3.14 2.29
N MET A 96 20.33 2.83 3.55
CA MET A 96 20.92 1.70 4.27
C MET A 96 20.34 0.34 3.84
N VAL A 97 19.12 0.30 3.31
CA VAL A 97 18.42 -0.93 2.90
C VAL A 97 18.60 -1.20 1.40
N PHE A 98 18.67 -0.14 0.59
CA PHE A 98 18.74 -0.24 -0.86
C PHE A 98 19.83 -1.16 -1.41
N PRO A 99 21.08 -1.20 -0.90
CA PRO A 99 22.11 -2.13 -1.41
C PRO A 99 21.67 -3.60 -1.37
N PHE A 100 20.95 -4.00 -0.33
CA PHE A 100 20.43 -5.37 -0.18
C PHE A 100 19.23 -5.63 -1.09
N SER A 101 18.38 -4.63 -1.27
CA SER A 101 17.30 -4.69 -2.27
C SER A 101 17.85 -4.79 -3.68
N TRP A 102 18.96 -4.09 -3.98
CA TRP A 102 19.63 -4.18 -5.27
C TRP A 102 20.16 -5.60 -5.55
N VAL A 103 20.74 -6.27 -4.55
CA VAL A 103 21.13 -7.68 -4.68
C VAL A 103 19.90 -8.56 -4.94
N SER A 104 18.80 -8.36 -4.21
CA SER A 104 17.54 -9.06 -4.45
C SER A 104 17.03 -8.85 -5.88
N ILE A 105 17.08 -7.60 -6.40
CA ILE A 105 16.68 -7.27 -7.79
C ILE A 105 17.51 -8.04 -8.83
N LYS A 106 18.78 -8.30 -8.54
CA LYS A 106 19.65 -9.05 -9.45
C LYS A 106 19.39 -10.55 -9.43
N LEU A 107 19.03 -11.09 -8.29
CA LEU A 107 18.84 -12.52 -8.06
C LEU A 107 17.41 -12.99 -8.37
N SER A 108 16.41 -12.14 -8.17
CA SER A 108 15.00 -12.51 -8.38
C SER A 108 14.70 -12.82 -9.84
N ARG A 109 13.95 -13.88 -10.05
CA ARG A 109 13.47 -14.27 -11.40
C ARG A 109 12.60 -13.18 -12.01
N PHE A 110 11.79 -12.51 -11.18
CA PHE A 110 10.97 -11.38 -11.61
C PHE A 110 10.86 -10.33 -10.50
N ASN A 111 10.80 -9.07 -10.89
CA ASN A 111 10.76 -7.92 -10.00
C ASN A 111 9.50 -7.10 -10.21
N ILE A 112 8.79 -6.77 -9.14
CA ILE A 112 7.59 -5.94 -9.18
C ILE A 112 7.84 -4.68 -8.39
N PHE A 113 7.57 -3.53 -9.00
CA PHE A 113 7.67 -2.22 -8.36
C PHE A 113 6.27 -1.62 -8.23
N VAL A 114 5.96 -1.07 -7.05
CA VAL A 114 4.63 -0.51 -6.79
C VAL A 114 4.45 0.91 -7.30
N SER A 115 5.54 1.60 -7.67
CA SER A 115 5.51 2.94 -8.29
C SER A 115 6.58 3.09 -9.36
N GLN A 116 6.33 3.98 -10.31
CA GLN A 116 7.27 4.29 -11.38
C GLN A 116 8.56 4.92 -10.82
N LYS A 117 8.43 5.83 -9.84
CA LYS A 117 9.57 6.44 -9.14
C LYS A 117 10.52 5.38 -8.53
N ASN A 118 9.96 4.33 -7.91
CA ASN A 118 10.76 3.25 -7.34
C ASN A 118 11.45 2.41 -8.44
N ARG A 119 10.75 2.14 -9.54
CA ARG A 119 11.29 1.40 -10.69
C ARG A 119 12.46 2.14 -11.34
N GLU A 120 12.34 3.45 -11.51
CA GLU A 120 13.40 4.33 -12.03
C GLU A 120 14.61 4.37 -11.10
N LYS A 121 14.38 4.61 -9.81
CA LYS A 121 15.45 4.64 -8.79
C LYS A 121 16.21 3.31 -8.72
N ALA A 122 15.51 2.19 -8.91
CA ALA A 122 16.12 0.85 -8.99
C ALA A 122 16.83 0.57 -10.33
N LYS A 123 16.79 1.50 -11.31
CA LYS A 123 17.30 1.33 -12.68
C LYS A 123 16.73 0.06 -13.33
N ALA A 124 15.43 -0.16 -13.17
CA ALA A 124 14.72 -1.37 -13.62
C ALA A 124 13.68 -1.11 -14.73
N VAL A 125 13.65 0.09 -15.31
CA VAL A 125 12.64 0.48 -16.32
C VAL A 125 12.73 -0.38 -17.56
N GLU A 126 13.95 -0.65 -18.06
CA GLU A 126 14.20 -1.41 -19.28
C GLU A 126 14.43 -2.90 -19.04
N LYS A 127 14.28 -3.40 -17.82
CA LYS A 127 14.48 -4.81 -17.52
C LYS A 127 13.28 -5.63 -17.98
N ALA A 128 13.51 -6.63 -18.82
CA ALA A 128 12.49 -7.57 -19.29
C ALA A 128 11.82 -8.37 -18.15
N ASN A 129 12.55 -8.57 -17.02
CA ASN A 129 12.05 -9.26 -15.85
C ASN A 129 11.55 -8.30 -14.75
N ALA A 130 10.99 -7.15 -15.12
CA ALA A 130 10.47 -6.18 -14.18
C ALA A 130 9.15 -5.56 -14.66
N ALA A 131 8.18 -5.44 -13.76
CA ALA A 131 6.88 -4.81 -14.03
C ALA A 131 6.55 -3.72 -13.00
N LEU A 132 5.71 -2.78 -13.41
CA LEU A 132 5.03 -1.82 -12.55
C LEU A 132 3.65 -2.37 -12.22
N ILE A 133 3.45 -2.82 -10.98
CA ILE A 133 2.17 -3.34 -10.49
C ILE A 133 1.95 -2.75 -9.09
N PRO A 134 1.14 -1.70 -8.97
CA PRO A 134 0.76 -1.13 -7.67
C PRO A 134 -0.02 -2.14 -6.82
N CYS A 135 0.03 -1.98 -5.49
CA CYS A 135 -0.84 -2.76 -4.62
C CYS A 135 -2.32 -2.49 -4.95
N GLY A 136 -3.10 -3.53 -5.03
CA GLY A 136 -4.53 -3.45 -5.30
C GLY A 136 -5.34 -2.90 -4.10
N VAL A 137 -6.58 -2.50 -4.38
CA VAL A 137 -7.59 -2.13 -3.39
C VAL A 137 -8.73 -3.14 -3.46
N ASP A 138 -9.17 -3.62 -2.32
CA ASP A 138 -10.40 -4.39 -2.22
C ASP A 138 -11.61 -3.48 -2.39
N THR A 139 -12.10 -3.38 -3.63
CA THR A 139 -13.26 -2.55 -3.99
C THR A 139 -14.60 -3.16 -3.56
N GLY A 140 -14.62 -4.37 -3.04
CA GLY A 140 -15.76 -4.94 -2.34
C GLY A 140 -15.93 -4.34 -0.94
N LEU A 141 -14.80 -4.12 -0.26
CA LEU A 141 -14.73 -3.49 1.05
C LEU A 141 -14.69 -1.95 0.96
N PHE A 142 -13.73 -1.40 0.20
CA PHE A 142 -13.58 0.04 -0.02
C PHE A 142 -14.43 0.48 -1.20
N ARG A 143 -15.64 0.90 -0.92
CA ARG A 143 -16.62 1.38 -1.89
C ARG A 143 -17.40 2.56 -1.33
N PRO A 144 -17.98 3.41 -2.18
CA PRO A 144 -18.84 4.48 -1.70
C PRO A 144 -20.03 3.94 -0.91
N MET A 145 -20.27 4.55 0.24
CA MET A 145 -21.42 4.33 1.12
C MET A 145 -22.05 5.68 1.48
N ASP A 146 -23.28 5.66 1.99
CA ASP A 146 -23.88 6.84 2.56
C ASP A 146 -23.10 7.31 3.80
N LYS A 147 -22.83 8.61 3.85
CA LYS A 147 -22.02 9.23 4.91
C LYS A 147 -22.71 9.17 6.28
N SER A 148 -24.02 9.34 6.29
CA SER A 148 -24.79 9.31 7.54
C SER A 148 -24.84 7.90 8.11
N GLU A 149 -24.99 6.87 7.25
CA GLU A 149 -24.92 5.47 7.66
C GLU A 149 -23.53 5.13 8.23
N ALA A 150 -22.46 5.51 7.51
CA ALA A 150 -21.10 5.28 7.98
C ALA A 150 -20.80 5.96 9.33
N ARG A 151 -21.29 7.19 9.54
CA ARG A 151 -21.18 7.91 10.80
C ARG A 151 -21.95 7.24 11.93
N LYS A 152 -23.15 6.73 11.64
CA LYS A 152 -23.98 6.00 12.61
C LYS A 152 -23.27 4.73 13.10
N GLU A 153 -22.71 3.94 12.17
CA GLU A 153 -21.96 2.72 12.49
C GLU A 153 -20.73 3.01 13.39
N LEU A 154 -20.09 4.16 13.20
CA LEU A 154 -18.92 4.58 13.98
C LEU A 154 -19.28 5.41 15.22
N SER A 155 -20.58 5.65 15.50
CA SER A 155 -21.05 6.53 16.59
C SER A 155 -20.45 7.94 16.49
N LEU A 156 -20.26 8.46 15.28
CA LEU A 156 -19.78 9.81 15.02
C LEU A 156 -20.94 10.81 14.96
N ASP A 157 -20.68 12.05 15.39
CA ASP A 157 -21.62 13.16 15.31
C ASP A 157 -21.98 13.46 13.83
N GLN A 158 -23.28 13.53 13.53
CA GLN A 158 -23.79 13.72 12.17
C GLN A 158 -23.51 15.12 11.62
N THR A 159 -23.33 16.11 12.48
CA THR A 159 -23.20 17.53 12.11
C THR A 159 -21.75 18.01 12.10
N ALA A 160 -20.85 17.33 12.84
CA ALA A 160 -19.45 17.69 12.93
C ALA A 160 -18.71 17.47 11.59
N LYS A 161 -17.63 18.24 11.38
CA LYS A 161 -16.70 18.05 10.26
C LYS A 161 -15.53 17.19 10.71
N TYR A 162 -15.16 16.21 9.89
CA TYR A 162 -14.07 15.29 10.19
C TYR A 162 -13.05 15.23 9.06
N VAL A 163 -11.77 15.27 9.42
CA VAL A 163 -10.65 15.00 8.53
C VAL A 163 -9.92 13.77 9.05
N LEU A 164 -9.67 12.78 8.18
CA LEU A 164 -8.93 11.57 8.53
C LEU A 164 -7.46 11.72 8.13
N PHE A 165 -6.58 11.63 9.12
CA PHE A 165 -5.13 11.67 8.91
C PHE A 165 -4.59 10.30 8.47
N ALA A 166 -3.63 10.29 7.55
CA ALA A 166 -3.07 9.10 6.91
C ALA A 166 -2.12 8.27 7.80
N GLY A 167 -2.34 8.21 9.09
CA GLY A 167 -1.51 7.43 9.99
C GLY A 167 -1.79 7.70 11.46
N ALA A 168 -0.91 7.17 12.31
CA ALA A 168 -0.91 7.45 13.75
C ALA A 168 -0.15 8.74 14.06
N PHE A 169 -0.57 9.46 15.06
CA PHE A 169 0.06 10.72 15.49
C PHE A 169 1.47 10.54 16.10
N ASP A 170 1.84 9.34 16.47
CA ASP A 170 3.19 9.00 16.94
C ASP A 170 4.15 8.59 15.82
N ASN A 171 3.69 8.53 14.57
CA ASN A 171 4.53 8.20 13.41
C ASN A 171 5.10 9.46 12.75
N ARG A 172 6.34 9.80 13.07
CA ARG A 172 7.03 11.00 12.54
C ARG A 172 7.16 11.03 11.02
N VAL A 173 7.24 9.87 10.35
CA VAL A 173 7.32 9.82 8.88
C VAL A 173 6.05 10.37 8.22
N LYS A 174 4.92 10.25 8.91
CA LYS A 174 3.62 10.76 8.45
C LYS A 174 3.45 12.27 8.65
N ASN A 175 4.37 12.92 9.39
CA ASN A 175 4.35 14.36 9.65
C ASN A 175 3.03 14.87 10.27
N PRO A 176 2.62 14.31 11.43
CA PRO A 176 1.34 14.66 12.06
C PRO A 176 1.28 16.12 12.54
N GLU A 177 2.42 16.73 12.83
CA GLU A 177 2.45 18.11 13.33
C GLU A 177 1.94 19.10 12.29
N LEU A 178 2.31 18.95 11.02
CA LEU A 178 1.78 19.75 9.93
C LEU A 178 0.27 19.54 9.74
N ALA A 179 -0.21 18.31 9.84
CA ALA A 179 -1.64 18.00 9.74
C ALA A 179 -2.45 18.62 10.89
N LYS A 180 -1.94 18.51 12.13
CA LYS A 180 -2.58 19.12 13.32
C LYS A 180 -2.60 20.64 13.20
N ALA A 181 -1.49 21.27 12.79
CA ALA A 181 -1.39 22.72 12.65
C ALA A 181 -2.39 23.25 11.60
N ALA A 182 -2.45 22.60 10.42
CA ALA A 182 -3.39 22.98 9.37
C ALA A 182 -4.86 22.83 9.79
N VAL A 183 -5.21 21.71 10.44
CA VAL A 183 -6.60 21.49 10.88
C VAL A 183 -6.98 22.37 12.06
N ALA A 184 -6.05 22.73 12.94
CA ALA A 184 -6.32 23.64 14.07
C ALA A 184 -6.77 25.04 13.63
N LYS A 185 -6.43 25.45 12.42
CA LYS A 185 -6.88 26.74 11.82
C LYS A 185 -8.29 26.66 11.23
N THR A 186 -8.83 25.45 11.03
CA THR A 186 -10.15 25.23 10.41
C THR A 186 -11.18 25.09 11.52
N GLU A 187 -12.10 26.03 11.63
CA GLU A 187 -13.07 26.07 12.72
C GLU A 187 -14.03 24.86 12.69
N GLY A 188 -14.26 24.26 13.85
CA GLY A 188 -15.22 23.17 14.05
C GLY A 188 -14.82 21.82 13.42
N VAL A 189 -13.57 21.67 12.97
CA VAL A 189 -13.07 20.43 12.35
C VAL A 189 -12.38 19.53 13.38
N ARG A 190 -12.68 18.24 13.33
CA ARG A 190 -12.05 17.21 14.17
C ARG A 190 -11.09 16.37 13.32
N LEU A 191 -9.80 16.35 13.71
CA LEU A 191 -8.79 15.50 13.08
C LEU A 191 -8.81 14.11 13.73
N LEU A 192 -9.02 13.05 12.92
CA LEU A 192 -8.99 11.66 13.36
C LEU A 192 -7.69 11.01 12.92
N GLU A 193 -6.99 10.29 13.82
CA GLU A 193 -5.83 9.49 13.44
C GLU A 193 -6.26 8.10 12.94
N LEU A 194 -5.49 7.54 12.02
CA LEU A 194 -5.69 6.18 11.51
C LEU A 194 -4.87 5.18 12.34
N LYS A 195 -5.33 4.86 13.55
CA LYS A 195 -4.65 3.95 14.49
C LYS A 195 -5.66 3.04 15.19
N GLY A 196 -5.37 1.74 15.24
CA GLY A 196 -6.17 0.78 16.01
C GLY A 196 -7.46 0.29 15.36
N TYR A 197 -7.76 0.70 14.12
CA TYR A 197 -8.97 0.30 13.41
C TYR A 197 -8.79 -1.01 12.63
N THR A 198 -9.87 -1.78 12.54
CA THR A 198 -9.98 -2.91 11.60
C THR A 198 -10.12 -2.39 10.17
N ARG A 199 -9.92 -3.25 9.17
CA ARG A 199 -10.09 -2.88 7.75
C ARG A 199 -11.51 -2.38 7.45
N GLN A 200 -12.54 -3.01 8.04
CA GLN A 200 -13.93 -2.61 7.92
C GLN A 200 -14.16 -1.20 8.51
N GLN A 201 -13.60 -0.93 9.69
CA GLN A 201 -13.69 0.40 10.29
C GLN A 201 -12.95 1.47 9.49
N VAL A 202 -11.81 1.13 8.83
CA VAL A 202 -11.11 2.06 7.93
C VAL A 202 -11.99 2.42 6.73
N ALA A 203 -12.67 1.44 6.12
CA ALA A 203 -13.60 1.69 5.02
C ALA A 203 -14.79 2.56 5.46
N LEU A 204 -15.34 2.33 6.65
CA LEU A 204 -16.37 3.18 7.25
C LEU A 204 -15.87 4.60 7.50
N LEU A 205 -14.66 4.77 8.08
CA LEU A 205 -14.06 6.07 8.32
C LEU A 205 -13.91 6.87 7.03
N MET A 206 -13.41 6.26 5.95
CA MET A 206 -13.24 6.93 4.65
C MET A 206 -14.58 7.36 4.03
N ASN A 207 -15.68 6.72 4.41
CA ASN A 207 -17.03 7.14 4.01
C ASN A 207 -17.62 8.18 4.97
N ALA A 208 -17.29 8.13 6.26
CA ALA A 208 -17.82 9.00 7.30
C ALA A 208 -17.20 10.41 7.32
N VAL A 209 -15.89 10.53 6.98
CA VAL A 209 -15.17 11.81 7.03
C VAL A 209 -15.47 12.69 5.83
N ASP A 210 -15.17 13.98 5.95
CA ASP A 210 -15.34 14.97 4.90
C ASP A 210 -14.14 14.98 3.95
N ALA A 211 -12.93 14.74 4.47
CA ALA A 211 -11.70 14.64 3.68
C ALA A 211 -10.68 13.70 4.34
N CYS A 212 -9.78 13.18 3.53
CA CYS A 212 -8.56 12.50 3.93
C CYS A 212 -7.36 13.46 3.77
N LEU A 213 -6.47 13.50 4.76
CA LEU A 213 -5.26 14.35 4.74
C LEU A 213 -4.01 13.50 4.88
N MET A 214 -3.05 13.71 3.96
CA MET A 214 -1.74 13.07 4.01
C MET A 214 -0.61 14.10 3.88
N THR A 215 0.26 14.17 4.89
CA THR A 215 1.39 15.10 4.99
C THR A 215 2.73 14.38 5.08
N SER A 216 2.80 13.10 4.69
CA SER A 216 3.96 12.23 4.84
C SER A 216 5.22 12.80 4.17
N PHE A 217 6.39 12.62 4.80
CA PHE A 217 7.68 12.95 4.18
C PHE A 217 8.12 11.94 3.13
N SER A 218 7.69 10.70 3.22
CA SER A 218 8.09 9.64 2.29
C SER A 218 7.04 8.54 2.21
N GLU A 219 6.72 8.15 0.97
CA GLU A 219 5.86 7.02 0.65
C GLU A 219 6.38 6.31 -0.62
N GLY A 220 5.97 5.07 -0.84
CA GLY A 220 6.19 4.38 -2.12
C GLY A 220 4.98 4.53 -3.04
N SER A 221 3.87 3.91 -2.64
CA SER A 221 2.57 3.96 -3.29
C SER A 221 1.51 3.82 -2.20
N PRO A 222 1.08 4.94 -1.58
CA PRO A 222 0.33 4.92 -0.33
C PRO A 222 -1.06 4.29 -0.51
N GLN A 223 -1.29 3.20 0.20
CA GLN A 223 -2.56 2.47 0.17
C GLN A 223 -3.73 3.33 0.65
N PHE A 224 -3.47 4.20 1.64
CA PHE A 224 -4.45 5.15 2.17
C PHE A 224 -5.12 6.00 1.07
N ILE A 225 -4.33 6.52 0.11
CA ILE A 225 -4.85 7.33 -1.01
C ILE A 225 -5.77 6.48 -1.90
N LYS A 226 -5.35 5.27 -2.24
CA LYS A 226 -6.13 4.37 -3.11
C LYS A 226 -7.45 3.97 -2.45
N GLU A 227 -7.42 3.65 -1.16
CA GLU A 227 -8.60 3.30 -0.37
C GLU A 227 -9.57 4.48 -0.24
N ALA A 228 -9.05 5.70 0.01
CA ALA A 228 -9.84 6.92 0.03
C ALA A 228 -10.52 7.17 -1.34
N LEU A 229 -9.76 7.04 -2.44
CA LEU A 229 -10.30 7.18 -3.80
C LEU A 229 -11.37 6.12 -4.10
N ALA A 230 -11.16 4.86 -3.70
CA ALA A 230 -12.14 3.80 -3.89
C ALA A 230 -13.47 4.08 -3.15
N CYS A 231 -13.41 4.79 -2.01
CA CYS A 231 -14.58 5.27 -1.26
C CYS A 231 -15.11 6.63 -1.77
N ASN A 232 -14.56 7.19 -2.83
CA ASN A 232 -14.85 8.56 -3.30
C ASN A 232 -14.64 9.63 -2.21
N CYS A 233 -13.71 9.40 -1.26
CA CYS A 233 -13.36 10.39 -0.25
C CYS A 233 -12.40 11.43 -0.84
N PRO A 234 -12.70 12.74 -0.70
CA PRO A 234 -11.78 13.79 -1.10
C PRO A 234 -10.43 13.67 -0.38
N VAL A 235 -9.35 13.96 -1.11
CA VAL A 235 -7.98 13.84 -0.58
C VAL A 235 -7.25 15.17 -0.73
N VAL A 236 -6.64 15.62 0.37
CA VAL A 236 -5.61 16.67 0.36
C VAL A 236 -4.28 16.01 0.70
N SER A 237 -3.29 16.13 -0.16
CA SER A 237 -2.02 15.43 0.03
C SER A 237 -0.82 16.19 -0.54
N VAL A 238 0.32 16.02 0.09
CA VAL A 238 1.62 16.41 -0.45
C VAL A 238 2.07 15.45 -1.56
N ASP A 239 3.00 15.88 -2.44
CA ASP A 239 3.53 15.06 -3.53
C ASP A 239 4.61 14.09 -3.02
N VAL A 240 4.20 12.89 -2.64
CA VAL A 240 5.10 11.79 -2.24
C VAL A 240 4.69 10.48 -2.92
N GLY A 241 5.66 9.63 -3.21
CA GLY A 241 5.39 8.38 -3.92
C GLY A 241 4.75 8.61 -5.29
N ASP A 242 3.62 7.95 -5.53
CA ASP A 242 2.79 8.08 -6.74
C ASP A 242 1.52 8.93 -6.54
N VAL A 243 1.42 9.70 -5.46
CA VAL A 243 0.21 10.48 -5.10
C VAL A 243 -0.21 11.42 -6.22
N LYS A 244 0.72 12.16 -6.80
CA LYS A 244 0.43 13.08 -7.91
C LYS A 244 -0.29 12.39 -9.06
N GLU A 245 0.18 11.20 -9.45
CA GLU A 245 -0.42 10.41 -10.53
C GLU A 245 -1.81 9.85 -10.18
N MET A 246 -2.09 9.77 -8.88
CA MET A 246 -3.36 9.24 -8.38
C MET A 246 -4.44 10.31 -8.26
N ILE A 247 -4.09 11.55 -7.86
CA ILE A 247 -5.09 12.53 -7.46
C ILE A 247 -5.17 13.79 -8.34
N LEU A 248 -4.15 14.07 -9.18
CA LEU A 248 -4.03 15.37 -9.88
C LEU A 248 -5.24 15.68 -10.76
N ASP A 249 -5.84 14.68 -11.39
CA ASP A 249 -6.98 14.78 -12.31
C ASP A 249 -8.31 14.29 -11.67
N VAL A 250 -8.34 14.10 -10.34
CA VAL A 250 -9.55 13.68 -9.62
C VAL A 250 -10.24 14.90 -9.02
N ALA A 251 -11.42 15.23 -9.50
CA ALA A 251 -12.23 16.33 -8.96
C ALA A 251 -12.48 16.12 -7.45
N GLY A 252 -12.27 17.17 -6.65
CA GLY A 252 -12.40 17.11 -5.19
C GLY A 252 -11.13 16.66 -4.46
N CYS A 253 -10.04 16.27 -5.19
CA CYS A 253 -8.74 16.00 -4.59
C CYS A 253 -7.75 17.13 -4.87
N LYS A 254 -6.79 17.35 -3.98
CA LYS A 254 -5.81 18.43 -4.07
C LYS A 254 -4.40 17.98 -3.72
N LEU A 255 -3.46 18.33 -4.60
CA LEU A 255 -2.03 18.26 -4.33
C LEU A 255 -1.56 19.59 -3.75
N VAL A 256 -0.87 19.52 -2.61
CA VAL A 256 -0.43 20.70 -1.85
C VAL A 256 1.06 20.63 -1.53
N SER A 257 1.66 21.76 -1.18
CA SER A 257 3.00 21.82 -0.60
C SER A 257 2.98 21.54 0.91
N TYR A 258 4.16 21.45 1.53
CA TYR A 258 4.32 21.37 2.99
C TYR A 258 4.10 22.75 3.65
N ASP A 259 3.01 23.40 3.29
CA ASP A 259 2.61 24.71 3.80
C ASP A 259 1.27 24.57 4.52
N GLU A 260 1.26 24.96 5.79
CA GLU A 260 0.11 24.83 6.68
C GLU A 260 -1.11 25.63 6.15
N GLN A 261 -0.88 26.85 5.66
CA GLN A 261 -1.95 27.71 5.17
C GLN A 261 -2.57 27.19 3.88
N ILE A 262 -1.75 26.70 2.95
CA ILE A 262 -2.23 26.08 1.71
C ILE A 262 -3.08 24.85 2.00
N ILE A 263 -2.65 24.01 2.97
CA ILE A 263 -3.43 22.84 3.39
C ILE A 263 -4.76 23.26 3.99
N THR A 264 -4.75 24.28 4.89
CA THR A 264 -5.96 24.83 5.51
C THR A 264 -6.95 25.30 4.44
N ASP A 265 -6.50 26.16 3.51
CA ASP A 265 -7.34 26.74 2.47
C ASP A 265 -8.00 25.68 1.57
N GLU A 266 -7.26 24.61 1.21
CA GLU A 266 -7.82 23.53 0.39
C GLU A 266 -8.77 22.61 1.19
N LEU A 267 -8.51 22.39 2.48
CA LEU A 267 -9.45 21.69 3.35
C LEU A 267 -10.74 22.48 3.51
N GLU A 268 -10.69 23.78 3.74
CA GLU A 268 -11.87 24.64 3.87
C GLU A 268 -12.76 24.61 2.63
N LYS A 269 -12.16 24.70 1.43
CA LYS A 269 -12.90 24.59 0.16
C LYS A 269 -13.66 23.25 0.05
N ILE A 270 -13.03 22.15 0.43
CA ILE A 270 -13.66 20.82 0.42
C ILE A 270 -14.80 20.75 1.45
N LEU A 271 -14.55 21.27 2.66
CA LEU A 271 -15.52 21.24 3.76
C LEU A 271 -16.75 22.11 3.53
N ILE A 272 -16.59 23.23 2.79
CA ILE A 272 -17.68 24.12 2.39
C ILE A 272 -18.55 23.47 1.34
N THR A 273 -17.94 22.85 0.32
CA THR A 273 -18.71 22.19 -0.75
C THR A 273 -19.39 20.91 -0.26
N GLY A 274 -18.79 20.17 0.66
CA GLY A 274 -19.27 18.90 1.19
C GLY A 274 -19.37 17.77 0.14
N ASN A 275 -18.87 17.99 -1.08
CA ASN A 275 -18.95 17.05 -2.18
C ASN A 275 -17.96 15.89 -2.01
N ARG A 276 -18.36 14.71 -2.47
CA ARG A 276 -17.46 13.56 -2.63
C ARG A 276 -16.67 13.71 -3.95
N CYS A 277 -15.54 13.03 -4.04
CA CYS A 277 -14.77 12.97 -5.28
C CYS A 277 -15.26 11.84 -6.22
N ASN A 278 -14.68 11.75 -7.41
CA ASN A 278 -14.90 10.66 -8.37
C ASN A 278 -13.73 9.66 -8.40
N GLY A 279 -13.06 9.48 -7.27
CA GLY A 279 -11.82 8.70 -7.14
C GLY A 279 -11.96 7.24 -7.52
N LYS A 280 -13.11 6.61 -7.30
CA LYS A 280 -13.36 5.21 -7.69
C LYS A 280 -13.13 4.98 -9.19
N PHE A 281 -13.55 5.93 -10.03
CA PHE A 281 -13.29 5.86 -11.47
C PHE A 281 -11.79 5.80 -11.79
N LYS A 282 -10.96 6.54 -11.02
CA LYS A 282 -9.49 6.52 -11.17
C LYS A 282 -8.90 5.14 -10.83
N ILE A 283 -9.40 4.49 -9.78
CA ILE A 283 -8.99 3.13 -9.39
C ILE A 283 -9.31 2.12 -10.51
N GLU A 284 -10.52 2.20 -11.06
CA GLU A 284 -11.00 1.35 -12.17
C GLU A 284 -10.20 1.60 -13.46
N GLN A 285 -9.95 2.87 -13.82
CA GLN A 285 -9.17 3.27 -14.98
C GLN A 285 -7.73 2.72 -14.91
N LYS A 286 -7.11 2.79 -13.74
CA LYS A 286 -5.75 2.27 -13.50
C LYS A 286 -5.71 0.76 -13.24
N LYS A 287 -6.83 0.06 -13.26
CA LYS A 287 -6.95 -1.40 -13.01
C LYS A 287 -6.35 -1.81 -11.66
N MET A 288 -6.59 -1.00 -10.63
CA MET A 288 -6.03 -1.21 -9.28
C MET A 288 -6.97 -1.98 -8.35
N GLU A 289 -8.06 -2.54 -8.82
CA GLU A 289 -8.89 -3.45 -8.03
C GLU A 289 -8.09 -4.72 -7.69
N SER A 290 -8.19 -5.20 -6.44
CA SER A 290 -7.38 -6.33 -5.95
C SER A 290 -7.46 -7.56 -6.83
N TYR A 291 -8.64 -7.88 -7.39
CA TYR A 291 -8.80 -9.03 -8.28
C TYR A 291 -8.07 -8.84 -9.63
N LYS A 292 -8.03 -7.60 -10.17
CA LYS A 292 -7.28 -7.30 -11.41
C LYS A 292 -5.78 -7.39 -11.18
N VAL A 293 -5.30 -6.88 -10.04
CA VAL A 293 -3.90 -7.02 -9.64
C VAL A 293 -3.53 -8.49 -9.43
N ALA A 294 -4.40 -9.28 -8.78
CA ALA A 294 -4.18 -10.72 -8.62
C ALA A 294 -4.06 -11.44 -9.97
N ASN A 295 -4.91 -11.10 -10.96
CA ASN A 295 -4.83 -11.68 -12.30
C ASN A 295 -3.50 -11.35 -13.00
N GLN A 296 -3.02 -10.10 -12.91
CA GLN A 296 -1.69 -9.74 -13.45
C GLN A 296 -0.56 -10.55 -12.81
N LEU A 297 -0.63 -10.77 -11.48
CA LEU A 297 0.34 -11.60 -10.79
C LEU A 297 0.28 -13.06 -11.25
N ILE A 298 -0.92 -13.62 -11.42
CA ILE A 298 -1.14 -14.99 -11.89
C ILE A 298 -0.57 -15.18 -13.30
N GLU A 299 -0.72 -14.20 -14.19
CA GLU A 299 -0.12 -14.22 -15.52
C GLU A 299 1.42 -14.31 -15.46
N ILE A 300 2.05 -13.48 -14.61
CA ILE A 300 3.50 -13.51 -14.39
C ILE A 300 3.94 -14.86 -13.83
N TYR A 301 3.22 -15.38 -12.84
CA TYR A 301 3.52 -16.69 -12.26
C TYR A 301 3.41 -17.80 -13.31
N GLY A 302 2.37 -17.76 -14.15
CA GLY A 302 2.17 -18.71 -15.24
C GLY A 302 3.32 -18.69 -16.25
N GLN A 303 3.78 -17.50 -16.65
CA GLN A 303 4.93 -17.34 -17.54
C GLN A 303 6.20 -17.98 -16.94
N ILE A 304 6.50 -17.67 -15.66
CA ILE A 304 7.68 -18.21 -14.98
C ILE A 304 7.63 -19.74 -14.86
N CYS A 305 6.45 -20.30 -14.58
CA CYS A 305 6.30 -21.76 -14.47
C CYS A 305 6.44 -22.47 -15.83
N ASN A 306 5.99 -21.85 -16.92
CA ASN A 306 6.10 -22.41 -18.28
C ASN A 306 7.53 -22.38 -18.82
N GLU A 307 8.34 -21.40 -18.44
CA GLU A 307 9.76 -21.33 -18.82
C GLU A 307 10.66 -22.37 -18.10
N LYS A 308 10.12 -23.06 -17.08
CA LYS A 308 10.79 -24.17 -16.38
C LYS A 308 10.64 -25.53 -17.06
N LYS A 309 9.67 -25.64 -17.99
CA LYS A 309 9.44 -26.85 -18.79
C LYS A 309 10.27 -26.83 -20.06
#